data_fa21a3f7f39fcaefbfba28cc00d77cdf
#
_entry.id   fa21a3f7f39fcaefbfba28cc00d77cdf
#
_cell.length_a   1.000
_cell.length_b   1.000
_cell.length_c   1.000
_cell.angle_alpha   90.00
_cell.angle_beta   90.00
_cell.angle_gamma   90.00
#
_symmetry.space_group_name_H-M   'P 1'
#
loop_
_entity.id
_entity.type
_entity.pdbx_description
1 polymer ?
#
loop_
_entity_poly.entity_id
_entity_poly.type
_entity_poly.pdbx_seq_one_letter_code
_entity_poly.pdbx_strand_id
1 'polypeptide(L)'
;MSTIGGGAKLAGVGAIAFSVFTLIGVAFGGAPGGNYLASDVANYVAIGHLPTVIVTGYLALFGVLGLICAFAYLRELISVDPAHKMIANVFWGTGLTAAASMAVAWGLITGIAVAAAEGGSSNPGNSVAATISSAETYNLSDTSINVLYGSGGFMLGFALISLMVASRGVLPAWLRWLSLVVGVLALAAPAYLPSFAIPIWGLVMGGWLIATGTSRAAVRSQAFDTMQ
;
A
#
# COMPACT_ATOMS: atom_id res chain seq x y z
N MET A 1 28.64 4.18 11.95
CA MET A 1 28.08 3.09 11.11
C MET A 1 27.05 2.24 11.86
N SER A 2 25.93 2.84 12.31
CA SER A 2 24.86 2.15 13.06
C SER A 2 23.57 1.93 12.22
N THR A 3 23.66 1.96 10.89
CA THR A 3 22.50 2.16 10.00
C THR A 3 21.72 0.90 9.61
N ILE A 4 22.31 -0.30 9.69
CA ILE A 4 21.64 -1.52 9.17
C ILE A 4 20.48 -1.98 10.05
N GLY A 5 20.61 -1.92 11.37
CA GLY A 5 19.53 -2.29 12.30
C GLY A 5 18.36 -1.29 12.27
N GLY A 6 18.65 -0.02 12.07
CA GLY A 6 17.66 1.05 11.93
C GLY A 6 16.85 0.92 10.64
N GLY A 7 17.50 0.58 9.52
CA GLY A 7 16.83 0.38 8.23
C GLY A 7 15.82 -0.76 8.23
N ALA A 8 16.16 -1.90 8.83
CA ALA A 8 15.25 -3.04 8.95
C ALA A 8 13.99 -2.71 9.78
N LYS A 9 14.18 -1.99 10.90
CA LYS A 9 13.06 -1.57 11.75
C LYS A 9 12.16 -0.57 11.02
N LEU A 10 12.74 0.42 10.36
CA LEU A 10 11.98 1.40 9.59
C LEU A 10 11.17 0.72 8.47
N ALA A 11 11.80 -0.18 7.73
CA ALA A 11 11.14 -0.96 6.70
C ALA A 11 10.01 -1.84 7.25
N GLY A 12 10.23 -2.47 8.41
CA GLY A 12 9.22 -3.28 9.08
C GLY A 12 8.04 -2.46 9.56
N VAL A 13 8.29 -1.32 10.21
CA VAL A 13 7.23 -0.37 10.60
C VAL A 13 6.49 0.15 9.37
N GLY A 14 7.20 0.45 8.29
CA GLY A 14 6.60 0.88 7.03
C GLY A 14 5.66 -0.17 6.42
N ALA A 15 6.06 -1.44 6.39
CA ALA A 15 5.21 -2.53 5.90
C ALA A 15 3.95 -2.74 6.76
N ILE A 16 4.08 -2.63 8.09
CA ILE A 16 2.94 -2.70 9.01
C ILE A 16 2.02 -1.49 8.81
N ALA A 17 2.58 -0.28 8.72
CA ALA A 17 1.81 0.94 8.49
C ALA A 17 1.02 0.87 7.18
N PHE A 18 1.65 0.40 6.09
CA PHE A 18 0.96 0.13 4.83
C PHE A 18 -0.26 -0.77 5.03
N SER A 19 -0.08 -1.88 5.70
CA SER A 19 -1.13 -2.86 5.90
C SER A 19 -2.28 -2.33 6.75
N VAL A 20 -1.96 -1.73 7.91
CA VAL A 20 -2.95 -1.20 8.85
C VAL A 20 -3.70 -0.02 8.24
N PHE A 21 -2.99 0.92 7.62
CA PHE A 21 -3.62 2.11 7.06
C PHE A 21 -4.44 1.79 5.80
N THR A 22 -4.00 0.83 4.97
CA THR A 22 -4.80 0.35 3.85
C THR A 22 -6.10 -0.31 4.35
N LEU A 23 -6.04 -1.15 5.38
CA LEU A 23 -7.23 -1.77 5.96
C LEU A 23 -8.18 -0.72 6.56
N ILE A 24 -7.65 0.26 7.28
CA ILE A 24 -8.44 1.39 7.82
C ILE A 24 -9.07 2.18 6.66
N GLY A 25 -8.29 2.50 5.63
CA GLY A 25 -8.76 3.20 4.46
C GLY A 25 -9.92 2.47 3.76
N VAL A 26 -9.79 1.18 3.55
CA VAL A 26 -10.85 0.35 2.94
C VAL A 26 -12.07 0.23 3.85
N ALA A 27 -11.87 0.06 5.16
CA ALA A 27 -12.98 -0.16 6.10
C ALA A 27 -13.82 1.10 6.37
N PHE A 28 -13.18 2.27 6.40
CA PHE A 28 -13.83 3.51 6.86
C PHE A 28 -13.85 4.64 5.81
N GLY A 29 -12.95 4.62 4.84
CA GLY A 29 -12.81 5.65 3.82
C GLY A 29 -13.11 5.18 2.40
N GLY A 30 -13.31 3.88 2.21
CA GLY A 30 -13.67 3.30 0.92
C GLY A 30 -15.09 3.67 0.52
N ALA A 31 -15.27 4.00 -0.75
CA ALA A 31 -16.59 4.15 -1.33
C ALA A 31 -17.37 2.84 -1.23
N PRO A 32 -18.70 2.88 -1.01
CA PRO A 32 -19.52 1.67 -1.04
C PRO A 32 -19.32 0.96 -2.39
N GLY A 33 -19.11 -0.37 -2.37
CA GLY A 33 -18.88 -1.16 -3.61
C GLY A 33 -20.17 -1.42 -4.41
N GLY A 34 -20.13 -1.30 -5.73
CA GLY A 34 -21.22 -1.70 -6.62
C GLY A 34 -21.90 -0.53 -7.36
N ASN A 35 -23.13 -0.74 -7.84
CA ASN A 35 -23.94 0.33 -8.42
C ASN A 35 -24.50 1.21 -7.31
N TYR A 36 -24.07 2.47 -7.30
CA TYR A 36 -24.50 3.41 -6.30
C TYR A 36 -25.87 4.01 -6.63
N LEU A 37 -26.75 3.98 -5.63
CA LEU A 37 -27.94 4.81 -5.65
C LEU A 37 -27.55 6.27 -5.39
N ALA A 38 -28.32 7.20 -5.91
CA ALA A 38 -28.08 8.64 -5.67
C ALA A 38 -28.07 8.98 -4.18
N SER A 39 -28.86 8.29 -3.35
CA SER A 39 -28.86 8.43 -1.89
C SER A 39 -27.54 8.02 -1.24
N ASP A 40 -26.89 6.97 -1.73
CA ASP A 40 -25.64 6.46 -1.16
C ASP A 40 -24.48 7.40 -1.49
N VAL A 41 -24.46 7.95 -2.72
CA VAL A 41 -23.51 8.99 -3.10
C VAL A 41 -23.70 10.24 -2.27
N ALA A 42 -24.93 10.71 -2.09
CA ALA A 42 -25.22 11.89 -1.27
C ALA A 42 -24.77 11.70 0.20
N ASN A 43 -24.96 10.53 0.76
CA ASN A 43 -24.51 10.20 2.12
C ASN A 43 -22.98 10.14 2.20
N TYR A 44 -22.32 9.56 1.21
CA TYR A 44 -20.86 9.43 1.18
C TYR A 44 -20.16 10.78 1.07
N VAL A 45 -20.66 11.69 0.24
CA VAL A 45 -20.11 13.04 0.06
C VAL A 45 -20.67 14.05 1.07
N ALA A 46 -21.52 13.64 2.01
CA ALA A 46 -22.05 14.52 3.04
C ALA A 46 -20.94 15.14 3.90
N ILE A 47 -21.07 16.41 4.24
CA ILE A 47 -20.08 17.17 5.03
C ILE A 47 -19.72 16.44 6.34
N GLY A 48 -20.65 15.77 6.98
CA GLY A 48 -20.42 15.01 8.20
C GLY A 48 -19.51 13.79 8.02
N HIS A 49 -19.42 13.21 6.83
CA HIS A 49 -18.56 12.08 6.48
C HIS A 49 -17.17 12.50 6.00
N LEU A 50 -17.02 13.71 5.51
CA LEU A 50 -15.80 14.25 4.92
C LEU A 50 -14.55 14.10 5.81
N PRO A 51 -14.56 14.40 7.13
CA PRO A 51 -13.39 14.22 7.98
C PRO A 51 -12.88 12.78 7.98
N THR A 52 -13.78 11.79 7.97
CA THR A 52 -13.42 10.37 7.92
C THR A 52 -12.71 10.03 6.61
N VAL A 53 -13.24 10.47 5.46
CA VAL A 53 -12.63 10.22 4.15
C VAL A 53 -11.26 10.87 4.03
N ILE A 54 -11.12 12.12 4.49
CA ILE A 54 -9.83 12.83 4.45
C ILE A 54 -8.80 12.11 5.32
N VAL A 55 -9.11 11.84 6.57
CA VAL A 55 -8.17 11.22 7.51
C VAL A 55 -7.75 9.84 7.02
N THR A 56 -8.70 9.00 6.61
CA THR A 56 -8.40 7.65 6.12
C THR A 56 -7.62 7.67 4.81
N GLY A 57 -7.90 8.61 3.92
CA GLY A 57 -7.15 8.81 2.69
C GLY A 57 -5.69 9.21 2.94
N TYR A 58 -5.43 10.16 3.83
CA TYR A 58 -4.07 10.52 4.23
C TYR A 58 -3.35 9.37 4.92
N LEU A 59 -4.01 8.63 5.82
CA LEU A 59 -3.41 7.45 6.43
C LEU A 59 -3.00 6.42 5.38
N ALA A 60 -3.86 6.14 4.39
CA ALA A 60 -3.53 5.23 3.31
C ALA A 60 -2.34 5.71 2.46
N LEU A 61 -2.24 7.02 2.17
CA LEU A 61 -1.07 7.61 1.49
C LEU A 61 0.21 7.44 2.31
N PHE A 62 0.18 7.67 3.63
CA PHE A 62 1.32 7.37 4.52
C PHE A 62 1.66 5.88 4.52
N GLY A 63 0.64 5.02 4.45
CA GLY A 63 0.85 3.58 4.27
C GLY A 63 1.63 3.24 3.00
N VAL A 64 1.28 3.87 1.88
CA VAL A 64 2.01 3.69 0.61
C VAL A 64 3.46 4.14 0.72
N LEU A 65 3.76 5.25 1.40
CA LEU A 65 5.14 5.65 1.69
C LEU A 65 5.87 4.59 2.53
N GLY A 66 5.20 4.00 3.51
CA GLY A 66 5.72 2.87 4.29
C GLY A 66 6.06 1.65 3.42
N LEU A 67 5.22 1.34 2.43
CA LEU A 67 5.48 0.27 1.46
C LEU A 67 6.74 0.54 0.63
N ILE A 68 6.93 1.78 0.17
CA ILE A 68 8.13 2.20 -0.57
C ILE A 68 9.38 2.01 0.30
N CYS A 69 9.35 2.40 1.57
CA CYS A 69 10.46 2.20 2.51
C CYS A 69 10.78 0.70 2.69
N ALA A 70 9.75 -0.14 2.83
CA ALA A 70 9.93 -1.58 2.93
C ALA A 70 10.56 -2.16 1.67
N PHE A 71 10.11 -1.76 0.49
CA PHE A 71 10.63 -2.23 -0.78
C PHE A 71 12.06 -1.75 -1.04
N ALA A 72 12.40 -0.52 -0.69
CA ALA A 72 13.76 -0.01 -0.80
C ALA A 72 14.74 -0.86 0.02
N TYR A 73 14.38 -1.18 1.27
CA TYR A 73 15.20 -2.03 2.12
C TYR A 73 15.30 -3.47 1.61
N LEU A 74 14.17 -4.06 1.19
CA LEU A 74 14.16 -5.43 0.63
C LEU A 74 14.98 -5.51 -0.66
N ARG A 75 14.93 -4.49 -1.53
CA ARG A 75 15.78 -4.41 -2.72
C ARG A 75 17.26 -4.44 -2.36
N GLU A 76 17.70 -3.64 -1.40
CA GLU A 76 19.09 -3.64 -0.94
C GLU A 76 19.48 -5.01 -0.41
N LEU A 77 18.59 -5.63 0.37
CA LEU A 77 18.84 -6.93 0.97
C LEU A 77 19.03 -8.05 -0.06
N ILE A 78 18.24 -8.07 -1.14
CA ILE A 78 18.30 -9.10 -2.20
C ILE A 78 19.32 -8.78 -3.30
N SER A 79 19.76 -7.53 -3.44
CA SER A 79 20.74 -7.11 -4.45
C SER A 79 22.20 -7.38 -4.07
N VAL A 80 22.45 -7.92 -2.88
CA VAL A 80 23.81 -8.25 -2.41
C VAL A 80 24.46 -9.32 -3.30
N ASP A 81 23.67 -10.25 -3.81
CA ASP A 81 24.13 -11.23 -4.80
C ASP A 81 24.02 -10.65 -6.22
N PRO A 82 25.15 -10.50 -6.95
CA PRO A 82 25.13 -9.99 -8.32
C PRO A 82 24.22 -10.77 -9.27
N ALA A 83 24.08 -12.09 -9.06
CA ALA A 83 23.20 -12.94 -9.86
C ALA A 83 21.71 -12.56 -9.74
N HIS A 84 21.31 -11.97 -8.65
CA HIS A 84 19.94 -11.54 -8.39
C HIS A 84 19.66 -10.06 -8.71
N LYS A 85 20.67 -9.30 -9.12
CA LYS A 85 20.56 -7.85 -9.34
C LYS A 85 19.47 -7.45 -10.33
N MET A 86 19.33 -8.19 -11.43
CA MET A 86 18.29 -7.92 -12.44
C MET A 86 16.88 -8.13 -11.84
N ILE A 87 16.67 -9.24 -11.13
CA ILE A 87 15.37 -9.56 -10.52
C ILE A 87 15.06 -8.57 -9.39
N ALA A 88 16.07 -8.13 -8.62
CA ALA A 88 15.91 -7.10 -7.61
C ALA A 88 15.46 -5.75 -8.21
N ASN A 89 15.92 -5.41 -9.41
CA ASN A 89 15.46 -4.22 -10.13
C ASN A 89 14.02 -4.39 -10.65
N VAL A 90 13.64 -5.57 -11.13
CA VAL A 90 12.25 -5.87 -11.51
C VAL A 90 11.33 -5.76 -10.29
N PHE A 91 11.72 -6.36 -9.16
CA PHE A 91 11.02 -6.22 -7.88
C PHE A 91 10.79 -4.75 -7.49
N TRP A 92 11.85 -3.94 -7.55
CA TRP A 92 11.79 -2.53 -7.22
C TRP A 92 10.92 -1.74 -8.19
N GLY A 93 11.11 -1.93 -9.50
CA GLY A 93 10.35 -1.21 -10.52
C GLY A 93 8.85 -1.49 -10.45
N THR A 94 8.47 -2.76 -10.37
CA THR A 94 7.06 -3.18 -10.26
C THR A 94 6.46 -2.76 -8.92
N GLY A 95 7.22 -2.85 -7.83
CA GLY A 95 6.81 -2.40 -6.51
C GLY A 95 6.58 -0.89 -6.43
N LEU A 96 7.45 -0.09 -7.05
CA LEU A 96 7.30 1.37 -7.11
C LEU A 96 6.10 1.76 -7.99
N THR A 97 5.89 1.07 -9.12
CA THR A 97 4.71 1.27 -9.97
C THR A 97 3.42 0.94 -9.21
N ALA A 98 3.42 -0.15 -8.45
CA ALA A 98 2.29 -0.51 -7.59
C ALA A 98 1.98 0.60 -6.56
N ALA A 99 3.01 1.07 -5.86
CA ALA A 99 2.87 2.13 -4.88
C ALA A 99 2.35 3.44 -5.50
N ALA A 100 2.88 3.84 -6.65
CA ALA A 100 2.42 5.03 -7.36
C ALA A 100 0.95 4.91 -7.79
N SER A 101 0.55 3.76 -8.34
CA SER A 101 -0.83 3.51 -8.76
C SER A 101 -1.81 3.56 -7.56
N MET A 102 -1.43 2.96 -6.44
CA MET A 102 -2.22 3.00 -5.21
C MET A 102 -2.30 4.41 -4.61
N ALA A 103 -1.20 5.18 -4.65
CA ALA A 103 -1.18 6.55 -4.18
C ALA A 103 -2.12 7.45 -5.00
N VAL A 104 -2.13 7.29 -6.33
CA VAL A 104 -3.04 8.02 -7.20
C VAL A 104 -4.50 7.65 -6.90
N ALA A 105 -4.80 6.35 -6.71
CA ALA A 105 -6.14 5.90 -6.37
C ALA A 105 -6.64 6.53 -5.05
N TRP A 106 -5.84 6.49 -3.98
CA TRP A 106 -6.19 7.11 -2.70
C TRP A 106 -6.30 8.63 -2.77
N GLY A 107 -5.41 9.27 -3.54
CA GLY A 107 -5.47 10.72 -3.79
C GLY A 107 -6.75 11.13 -4.51
N LEU A 108 -7.20 10.36 -5.50
CA LEU A 108 -8.44 10.61 -6.23
C LEU A 108 -9.68 10.43 -5.35
N ILE A 109 -9.75 9.35 -4.55
CA ILE A 109 -10.86 9.13 -3.60
C ILE A 109 -11.00 10.35 -2.68
N THR A 110 -9.91 10.76 -2.06
CA THR A 110 -9.90 11.88 -1.12
C THR A 110 -10.24 13.20 -1.82
N GLY A 111 -9.63 13.46 -2.98
CA GLY A 111 -9.83 14.68 -3.73
C GLY A 111 -11.26 14.86 -4.24
N ILE A 112 -11.89 13.78 -4.73
CA ILE A 112 -13.29 13.83 -5.19
C ILE A 112 -14.23 14.11 -4.02
N ALA A 113 -14.02 13.45 -2.87
CA ALA A 113 -14.85 13.69 -1.69
C ALA A 113 -14.73 15.13 -1.17
N VAL A 114 -13.51 15.69 -1.13
CA VAL A 114 -13.27 17.08 -0.74
C VAL A 114 -13.95 18.05 -1.72
N ALA A 115 -13.74 17.86 -3.03
CA ALA A 115 -14.32 18.74 -4.04
C ALA A 115 -15.85 18.70 -4.02
N ALA A 116 -16.46 17.54 -3.81
CA ALA A 116 -17.91 17.41 -3.69
C ALA A 116 -18.46 18.15 -2.45
N ALA A 117 -17.78 18.02 -1.30
CA ALA A 117 -18.21 18.66 -0.05
C ALA A 117 -18.01 20.19 -0.07
N GLU A 118 -16.89 20.68 -0.58
CA GLU A 118 -16.63 22.13 -0.71
C GLU A 118 -17.59 22.81 -1.68
N GLY A 119 -17.89 22.17 -2.78
CA GLY A 119 -18.81 22.70 -3.76
C GLY A 119 -20.26 22.82 -3.27
N GLY A 120 -20.68 21.93 -2.37
CA GLY A 120 -22.02 21.98 -1.76
C GLY A 120 -22.19 23.10 -0.72
N SER A 121 -21.09 23.57 -0.11
CA SER A 121 -21.15 24.53 1.00
C SER A 121 -21.03 25.99 0.57
N SER A 122 -20.30 26.30 -0.49
CA SER A 122 -19.89 27.67 -0.81
C SER A 122 -20.65 28.34 -1.98
N ASN A 123 -21.34 27.57 -2.79
CA ASN A 123 -22.08 28.16 -3.93
C ASN A 123 -23.13 27.19 -4.52
N PRO A 124 -24.42 27.30 -4.14
CA PRO A 124 -25.48 26.42 -4.65
C PRO A 124 -25.65 26.40 -6.18
N GLY A 125 -25.04 27.36 -6.88
CA GLY A 125 -25.04 27.46 -8.34
C GLY A 125 -23.77 26.89 -9.00
N ASN A 126 -22.85 26.28 -8.26
CA ASN A 126 -21.62 25.73 -8.84
C ASN A 126 -21.92 24.43 -9.58
N SER A 127 -21.92 24.50 -10.91
CA SER A 127 -22.18 23.38 -11.80
C SER A 127 -21.18 22.22 -11.62
N VAL A 128 -19.93 22.49 -11.18
CA VAL A 128 -18.90 21.50 -10.95
C VAL A 128 -19.24 20.62 -9.75
N ALA A 129 -19.68 21.22 -8.65
CA ALA A 129 -20.07 20.47 -7.45
C ALA A 129 -21.31 19.60 -7.70
N ALA A 130 -22.32 20.13 -8.39
CA ALA A 130 -23.50 19.36 -8.76
C ALA A 130 -23.15 18.19 -9.70
N THR A 131 -22.17 18.38 -10.59
CA THR A 131 -21.70 17.34 -11.50
C THR A 131 -20.93 16.24 -10.75
N ILE A 132 -20.01 16.59 -9.84
CA ILE A 132 -19.22 15.62 -9.07
C ILE A 132 -20.10 14.80 -8.12
N SER A 133 -21.17 15.40 -7.58
CA SER A 133 -22.10 14.71 -6.67
C SER A 133 -23.16 13.88 -7.41
N SER A 134 -23.20 13.88 -8.75
CA SER A 134 -24.09 13.01 -9.48
C SER A 134 -23.66 11.53 -9.35
N ALA A 135 -24.62 10.62 -9.20
CA ALA A 135 -24.34 9.19 -9.08
C ALA A 135 -23.56 8.65 -10.28
N GLU A 136 -23.84 9.14 -11.48
CA GLU A 136 -23.18 8.73 -12.73
C GLU A 136 -21.69 9.13 -12.72
N THR A 137 -21.39 10.39 -12.40
CA THR A 137 -20.00 10.87 -12.33
C THR A 137 -19.23 10.16 -11.23
N TYR A 138 -19.88 9.89 -10.09
CA TYR A 138 -19.27 9.17 -8.99
C TYR A 138 -18.96 7.73 -9.39
N ASN A 139 -19.88 7.01 -10.02
CA ASN A 139 -19.67 5.65 -10.49
C ASN A 139 -18.51 5.56 -11.50
N LEU A 140 -18.40 6.54 -12.43
CA LEU A 140 -17.30 6.59 -13.38
C LEU A 140 -15.96 6.83 -12.67
N SER A 141 -15.94 7.74 -11.71
CA SER A 141 -14.75 8.04 -10.90
C SER A 141 -14.32 6.83 -10.06
N ASP A 142 -15.26 6.18 -9.40
CA ASP A 142 -14.99 4.98 -8.61
C ASP A 142 -14.46 3.83 -9.48
N THR A 143 -15.03 3.61 -10.67
CA THR A 143 -14.50 2.63 -11.63
C THR A 143 -13.04 2.93 -11.99
N SER A 144 -12.70 4.19 -12.23
CA SER A 144 -11.34 4.61 -12.56
C SER A 144 -10.38 4.38 -11.39
N ILE A 145 -10.81 4.68 -10.16
CA ILE A 145 -10.05 4.42 -8.93
C ILE A 145 -9.80 2.93 -8.74
N ASN A 146 -10.83 2.11 -8.95
CA ASN A 146 -10.74 0.66 -8.83
C ASN A 146 -9.79 0.06 -9.88
N VAL A 147 -9.79 0.57 -11.11
CA VAL A 147 -8.81 0.18 -12.14
C VAL A 147 -7.39 0.53 -11.72
N LEU A 148 -7.15 1.71 -11.16
CA LEU A 148 -5.83 2.12 -10.65
C LEU A 148 -5.40 1.26 -9.47
N TYR A 149 -6.29 0.99 -8.53
CA TYR A 149 -5.98 0.14 -7.37
C TYR A 149 -5.73 -1.31 -7.79
N GLY A 150 -6.55 -1.85 -8.69
CA GLY A 150 -6.40 -3.18 -9.27
C GLY A 150 -5.09 -3.32 -10.05
N SER A 151 -4.72 -2.32 -10.85
CA SER A 151 -3.44 -2.28 -11.56
C SER A 151 -2.26 -2.23 -10.59
N GLY A 152 -2.38 -1.47 -9.50
CA GLY A 152 -1.41 -1.44 -8.42
C GLY A 152 -1.24 -2.81 -7.77
N GLY A 153 -2.34 -3.50 -7.48
CA GLY A 153 -2.33 -4.87 -6.95
C GLY A 153 -1.66 -5.86 -7.90
N PHE A 154 -1.96 -5.79 -9.19
CA PHE A 154 -1.35 -6.62 -10.22
C PHE A 154 0.18 -6.41 -10.28
N MET A 155 0.65 -5.16 -10.31
CA MET A 155 2.08 -4.84 -10.27
C MET A 155 2.75 -5.30 -8.98
N LEU A 156 2.05 -5.20 -7.85
CA LEU A 156 2.51 -5.73 -6.58
C LEU A 156 2.64 -7.26 -6.62
N GLY A 157 1.74 -7.95 -7.31
CA GLY A 157 1.84 -9.38 -7.55
C GLY A 157 3.16 -9.77 -8.21
N PHE A 158 3.55 -9.07 -9.28
CA PHE A 158 4.86 -9.26 -9.93
C PHE A 158 6.03 -8.96 -9.00
N ALA A 159 5.93 -7.90 -8.18
CA ALA A 159 6.95 -7.59 -7.20
C ALA A 159 7.14 -8.74 -6.21
N LEU A 160 6.06 -9.26 -5.64
CA LEU A 160 6.13 -10.33 -4.65
C LEU A 160 6.65 -11.66 -5.24
N ILE A 161 6.29 -11.99 -6.46
CA ILE A 161 6.83 -13.14 -7.19
C ILE A 161 8.34 -12.96 -7.44
N SER A 162 8.75 -11.78 -7.85
CA SER A 162 10.18 -11.44 -8.05
C SER A 162 10.96 -11.51 -6.74
N LEU A 163 10.36 -11.06 -5.62
CA LEU A 163 10.94 -11.18 -4.28
C LEU A 163 11.15 -12.65 -3.90
N MET A 164 10.18 -13.52 -4.14
CA MET A 164 10.31 -14.96 -3.88
C MET A 164 11.52 -15.57 -4.60
N VAL A 165 11.71 -15.19 -5.87
CA VAL A 165 12.82 -15.72 -6.69
C VAL A 165 14.16 -15.17 -6.22
N ALA A 166 14.27 -13.85 -6.02
CA ALA A 166 15.52 -13.18 -5.69
C ALA A 166 15.98 -13.35 -4.24
N SER A 167 15.12 -13.75 -3.33
CA SER A 167 15.42 -13.79 -1.90
C SER A 167 15.95 -15.14 -1.40
N ARG A 168 16.42 -16.01 -2.30
CA ARG A 168 17.05 -17.29 -1.92
C ARG A 168 18.27 -17.04 -1.02
N GLY A 169 18.33 -17.71 0.13
CA GLY A 169 19.41 -17.53 1.10
C GLY A 169 19.29 -16.27 1.97
N VAL A 170 18.36 -15.37 1.69
CA VAL A 170 18.16 -14.10 2.41
C VAL A 170 16.92 -14.15 3.30
N LEU A 171 15.78 -14.56 2.73
CA LEU A 171 14.52 -14.75 3.46
C LEU A 171 14.31 -16.22 3.82
N PRO A 172 13.66 -16.51 4.96
CA PRO A 172 13.28 -17.87 5.32
C PRO A 172 12.30 -18.45 4.29
N ALA A 173 12.35 -19.75 4.08
CA ALA A 173 11.57 -20.43 3.03
C ALA A 173 10.06 -20.14 3.12
N TRP A 174 9.49 -20.16 4.33
CA TRP A 174 8.08 -19.93 4.56
C TRP A 174 7.65 -18.52 4.13
N LEU A 175 8.48 -17.50 4.35
CA LEU A 175 8.17 -16.10 3.98
C LEU A 175 8.28 -15.90 2.46
N ARG A 176 9.18 -16.62 1.81
CA ARG A 176 9.29 -16.66 0.35
C ARG A 176 8.04 -17.28 -0.28
N TRP A 177 7.57 -18.41 0.27
CA TRP A 177 6.35 -19.04 -0.19
C TRP A 177 5.10 -18.17 0.07
N LEU A 178 5.03 -17.51 1.22
CA LEU A 178 3.98 -16.52 1.48
C LEU A 178 3.99 -15.41 0.43
N SER A 179 5.15 -14.87 0.08
CA SER A 179 5.28 -13.85 -0.96
C SER A 179 4.81 -14.37 -2.33
N LEU A 180 5.10 -15.62 -2.67
CA LEU A 180 4.61 -16.24 -3.91
C LEU A 180 3.10 -16.36 -3.90
N VAL A 181 2.52 -16.92 -2.85
CA VAL A 181 1.06 -17.14 -2.76
C VAL A 181 0.32 -15.81 -2.83
N VAL A 182 0.74 -14.84 -2.03
CA VAL A 182 0.12 -13.51 -2.06
C VAL A 182 0.36 -12.82 -3.40
N GLY A 183 1.54 -12.98 -3.99
CA GLY A 183 1.85 -12.46 -5.31
C GLY A 183 0.92 -13.01 -6.40
N VAL A 184 0.69 -14.31 -6.43
CA VAL A 184 -0.24 -14.94 -7.38
C VAL A 184 -1.68 -14.46 -7.15
N LEU A 185 -2.11 -14.36 -5.90
CA LEU A 185 -3.44 -13.82 -5.57
C LEU A 185 -3.56 -12.34 -5.98
N ALA A 186 -2.52 -11.56 -5.82
CA ALA A 186 -2.50 -10.15 -6.19
C ALA A 186 -2.57 -9.92 -7.71
N LEU A 187 -2.13 -10.88 -8.54
CA LEU A 187 -2.34 -10.81 -9.99
C LEU A 187 -3.84 -10.83 -10.37
N ALA A 188 -4.69 -11.36 -9.51
CA ALA A 188 -6.15 -11.33 -9.69
C ALA A 188 -6.82 -10.06 -9.12
N ALA A 189 -6.05 -9.08 -8.62
CA ALA A 189 -6.59 -7.85 -8.06
C ALA A 189 -7.50 -7.07 -9.03
N PRO A 190 -7.24 -7.01 -10.35
CA PRO A 190 -8.17 -6.38 -11.29
C PRO A 190 -9.55 -7.03 -11.33
N ALA A 191 -9.67 -8.29 -10.92
CA ALA A 191 -10.94 -9.02 -10.80
C ALA A 191 -11.55 -8.94 -9.38
N TYR A 192 -11.09 -8.00 -8.56
CA TYR A 192 -11.53 -7.79 -7.16
C TYR A 192 -11.33 -8.99 -6.22
N LEU A 193 -10.56 -9.99 -6.66
CA LEU A 193 -10.23 -11.14 -5.83
C LEU A 193 -8.97 -10.86 -5.00
N PRO A 194 -8.82 -11.46 -3.96
CA PRO A 194 -8.50 -11.32 -2.55
C PRO A 194 -7.52 -10.18 -2.24
N SER A 195 -7.93 -8.95 -2.38
CA SER A 195 -7.14 -7.76 -2.00
C SER A 195 -6.66 -7.78 -0.53
N PHE A 196 -7.33 -8.54 0.33
CA PHE A 196 -6.97 -8.69 1.75
C PHE A 196 -5.67 -9.47 1.98
N ALA A 197 -5.22 -10.29 1.02
CA ALA A 197 -3.97 -11.02 1.15
C ALA A 197 -2.74 -10.09 1.20
N ILE A 198 -2.81 -8.95 0.52
CA ILE A 198 -1.73 -7.96 0.46
C ILE A 198 -1.42 -7.36 1.85
N PRO A 199 -2.40 -6.81 2.59
CA PRO A 199 -2.18 -6.36 3.97
C PRO A 199 -1.65 -7.46 4.90
N ILE A 200 -2.13 -8.70 4.78
CA ILE A 200 -1.62 -9.82 5.57
C ILE A 200 -0.12 -10.02 5.33
N TRP A 201 0.30 -10.02 4.06
CA TRP A 201 1.71 -10.11 3.71
C TRP A 201 2.53 -8.97 4.34
N GLY A 202 2.06 -7.74 4.29
CA GLY A 202 2.76 -6.60 4.85
C GLY A 202 2.91 -6.67 6.37
N LEU A 203 1.89 -7.14 7.10
CA LEU A 203 1.96 -7.37 8.55
C LEU A 203 3.02 -8.42 8.90
N VAL A 204 2.99 -9.56 8.21
CA VAL A 204 3.91 -10.68 8.45
C VAL A 204 5.35 -10.31 8.09
N MET A 205 5.55 -9.70 6.92
CA MET A 205 6.87 -9.24 6.47
C MET A 205 7.42 -8.17 7.41
N GLY A 206 6.59 -7.21 7.79
CA GLY A 206 6.97 -6.13 8.70
C GLY A 206 7.36 -6.64 10.08
N GLY A 207 6.59 -7.56 10.65
CA GLY A 207 6.91 -8.21 11.91
C GLY A 207 8.25 -8.96 11.86
N TRP A 208 8.49 -9.70 10.78
CA TRP A 208 9.76 -10.39 10.57
C TRP A 208 10.95 -9.43 10.45
N LEU A 209 10.81 -8.34 9.70
CA LEU A 209 11.86 -7.33 9.55
C LEU A 209 12.23 -6.67 10.88
N ILE A 210 11.24 -6.37 11.72
CA ILE A 210 11.48 -5.81 13.06
C ILE A 210 12.23 -6.81 13.94
N ALA A 211 11.74 -8.05 13.99
CA ALA A 211 12.33 -9.11 14.82
C ALA A 211 13.79 -9.41 14.43
N THR A 212 14.08 -9.53 13.13
CA THR A 212 15.45 -9.82 12.66
C THR A 212 16.38 -8.61 12.75
N GLY A 213 15.86 -7.39 12.60
CA GLY A 213 16.62 -6.15 12.78
C GLY A 213 17.11 -5.98 14.21
N THR A 214 16.32 -6.36 15.21
CA THR A 214 16.73 -6.35 16.62
C THR A 214 17.81 -7.37 16.93
N SER A 215 17.67 -8.60 16.42
CA SER A 215 18.66 -9.68 16.66
C SER A 215 20.03 -9.36 16.07
N ARG A 216 20.09 -8.82 14.86
CA ARG A 216 21.36 -8.41 14.22
C ARG A 216 22.04 -7.24 14.93
N ALA A 217 21.29 -6.32 15.50
CA ALA A 217 21.82 -5.23 16.29
C ALA A 217 22.42 -5.72 17.61
N ALA A 218 21.77 -6.67 18.29
CA ALA A 218 22.24 -7.26 19.54
C ALA A 218 23.58 -8.05 19.36
N VAL A 219 23.65 -8.87 18.31
CA VAL A 219 24.88 -9.63 18.00
C VAL A 219 26.06 -8.72 17.69
N ARG A 220 25.82 -7.57 17.03
CA ARG A 220 26.89 -6.58 16.77
C ARG A 220 27.38 -5.87 18.02
N SER A 221 26.48 -5.50 18.96
CA SER A 221 26.92 -4.85 20.20
C SER A 221 27.81 -5.78 21.02
N GLN A 222 27.45 -7.07 21.14
CA GLN A 222 28.27 -8.06 21.82
C GLN A 222 29.65 -8.26 21.17
N ALA A 223 29.73 -8.27 19.83
CA ALA A 223 30.99 -8.39 19.13
C ALA A 223 31.92 -7.18 19.34
N PHE A 224 31.39 -5.99 19.53
CA PHE A 224 32.17 -4.78 19.87
C PHE A 224 32.69 -4.83 21.32
N ASP A 225 31.84 -5.26 22.26
CA ASP A 225 32.19 -5.33 23.68
C ASP A 225 33.27 -6.41 23.95
N THR A 226 33.38 -7.43 23.09
CA THR A 226 34.43 -8.46 23.20
C THR A 226 35.77 -8.07 22.56
N MET A 227 35.85 -6.95 21.84
CA MET A 227 37.07 -6.43 21.20
C MET A 227 37.75 -5.30 22.01
N GLN A 228 37.15 -4.85 23.12
CA GLN A 228 37.71 -3.90 24.06
C GLN A 228 38.28 -4.62 25.29
#